data_1cc1444fa84fef7870440fddaab189ac
#
_entry.id   1cc1444fa84fef7870440fddaab189ac
#
_cell.length_a   1.000
_cell.length_b   1.000
_cell.length_c   1.000
_cell.angle_alpha   90.00
_cell.angle_beta   90.00
_cell.angle_gamma   90.00
#
_symmetry.space_group_name_H-M   'P 1'
#
loop_
_entity.id
_entity.type
_entity.pdbx_description
1 polymer ?
#
loop_
_entity_poly.entity_id
_entity_poly.type
_entity_poly.pdbx_seq_one_letter_code
_entity_poly.pdbx_strand_id
1 'polypeptide(L)'
;MAVDKSLVSGSTTMLVLKLLEEKDMYGYEMIDTLRGKSKNVFELKAGTLYPLLHGLEEKGFVESYEKEAVGKIRKYYHITRSGKKELKKKSEEWK
;
A
#
# COMPACT_ATOMS: atom_id res chain seq x y z
N MET A 1 -20.31 -12.95 -8.06
CA MET A 1 -19.07 -13.66 -8.36
C MET A 1 -18.15 -13.63 -7.14
N ALA A 2 -17.77 -14.80 -6.67
CA ALA A 2 -16.88 -14.87 -5.50
C ALA A 2 -15.45 -14.48 -5.89
N VAL A 3 -14.86 -13.55 -5.17
CA VAL A 3 -13.48 -13.15 -5.39
C VAL A 3 -12.58 -14.01 -4.52
N ASP A 4 -11.62 -14.69 -5.14
CA ASP A 4 -10.65 -15.50 -4.42
C ASP A 4 -9.86 -14.61 -3.46
N LYS A 5 -9.64 -15.10 -2.24
CA LYS A 5 -8.86 -14.38 -1.23
C LYS A 5 -7.46 -14.03 -1.72
N SER A 6 -6.85 -14.91 -2.50
CA SER A 6 -5.51 -14.64 -3.04
C SER A 6 -5.53 -13.49 -4.04
N LEU A 7 -6.60 -13.34 -4.80
CA LEU A 7 -6.75 -12.22 -5.71
C LEU A 7 -6.95 -10.91 -4.94
N VAL A 8 -7.78 -10.95 -3.90
CA VAL A 8 -8.00 -9.77 -3.05
C VAL A 8 -6.70 -9.33 -2.41
N SER A 9 -5.95 -10.27 -1.86
CA SER A 9 -4.66 -9.99 -1.22
C SER A 9 -3.66 -9.41 -2.22
N GLY A 10 -3.58 -9.98 -3.42
CA GLY A 10 -2.72 -9.49 -4.48
C GLY A 10 -3.11 -8.09 -4.93
N SER A 11 -4.42 -7.83 -5.04
CA SER A 11 -4.94 -6.51 -5.40
C SER A 11 -4.58 -5.47 -4.35
N THR A 12 -4.69 -5.82 -3.07
CA THR A 12 -4.37 -4.91 -1.98
C THR A 12 -2.90 -4.52 -2.03
N THR A 13 -2.01 -5.48 -2.23
CA THR A 13 -0.58 -5.23 -2.36
C THR A 13 -0.30 -4.26 -3.50
N MET A 14 -0.89 -4.52 -4.67
CA MET A 14 -0.71 -3.67 -5.84
C MET A 14 -1.22 -2.26 -5.59
N LEU A 15 -2.37 -2.13 -4.95
CA LEU A 15 -2.95 -0.81 -4.65
C LEU A 15 -2.07 -0.02 -3.70
N VAL A 16 -1.54 -0.66 -2.67
CA VAL A 16 -0.64 0.00 -1.72
C VAL A 16 0.62 0.49 -2.41
N LEU A 17 1.25 -0.36 -3.22
CA LEU A 17 2.45 0.03 -3.96
C LEU A 17 2.15 1.17 -4.93
N LYS A 18 1.00 1.14 -5.56
CA LYS A 18 0.59 2.19 -6.51
C LYS A 18 0.37 3.52 -5.80
N LEU A 19 -0.21 3.52 -4.62
CA LEU A 19 -0.35 4.73 -3.82
C LEU A 19 1.01 5.33 -3.47
N LEU A 20 1.94 4.48 -3.05
CA LEU A 20 3.27 4.94 -2.67
C LEU A 20 4.10 5.39 -3.87
N GLU A 21 3.76 4.92 -5.07
CA GLU A 21 4.40 5.41 -6.28
C GLU A 21 4.09 6.88 -6.53
N GLU A 22 2.90 7.33 -6.14
CA GLU A 22 2.51 8.73 -6.30
C GLU A 22 3.23 9.62 -5.29
N LYS A 23 3.29 9.20 -4.03
CA LYS A 23 4.00 9.93 -2.97
C LYS A 23 4.12 9.03 -1.74
N ASP A 24 5.03 9.40 -0.84
CA ASP A 24 5.15 8.72 0.44
C ASP A 24 3.92 9.00 1.29
N MET A 25 3.47 7.99 2.02
CA MET A 25 2.27 8.11 2.86
C MET A 25 2.45 7.35 4.16
N TYR A 26 1.77 7.80 5.22
CA TYR A 26 1.64 7.01 6.44
C TYR A 26 0.38 6.15 6.35
N GLY A 27 0.24 5.16 7.25
CA GLY A 27 -0.80 4.14 7.16
C GLY A 27 -2.23 4.68 7.01
N TYR A 28 -2.65 5.56 7.91
CA TYR A 28 -4.01 6.10 7.83
C TYR A 28 -4.23 6.95 6.58
N GLU A 29 -3.18 7.61 6.11
CA GLU A 29 -3.25 8.37 4.86
C GLU A 29 -3.56 7.45 3.68
N MET A 30 -2.92 6.27 3.65
CA MET A 30 -3.20 5.27 2.62
C MET A 30 -4.65 4.81 2.68
N ILE A 31 -5.15 4.55 3.89
CA ILE A 31 -6.53 4.11 4.09
C ILE A 31 -7.52 5.15 3.55
N ASP A 32 -7.32 6.41 3.93
CA ASP A 32 -8.20 7.49 3.50
C ASP A 32 -8.13 7.74 2.00
N THR A 33 -6.91 7.70 1.45
CA THR A 33 -6.71 7.92 0.01
C THR A 33 -7.39 6.81 -0.80
N LEU A 34 -7.23 5.57 -0.37
CA LEU A 34 -7.83 4.44 -1.07
C LEU A 34 -9.35 4.47 -0.99
N ARG A 35 -9.89 4.85 0.16
CA ARG A 35 -11.33 5.00 0.33
C ARG A 35 -11.88 6.06 -0.62
N GLY A 36 -11.19 7.19 -0.74
CA GLY A 36 -11.59 8.26 -1.63
C GLY A 36 -11.53 7.87 -3.10
N LYS A 37 -10.43 7.20 -3.50
CA LYS A 37 -10.25 6.77 -4.89
C LYS A 37 -11.25 5.70 -5.31
N SER A 38 -11.68 4.85 -4.39
CA SER A 38 -12.61 3.78 -4.69
C SER A 38 -14.07 4.16 -4.42
N LYS A 39 -14.34 5.38 -4.02
CA LYS A 39 -15.68 5.88 -3.66
C LYS A 39 -16.33 4.98 -2.61
N ASN A 40 -15.57 4.59 -1.61
CA ASN A 40 -16.00 3.74 -0.50
C ASN A 40 -16.33 2.29 -0.91
N VAL A 41 -16.01 1.88 -2.12
CA VAL A 41 -16.21 0.49 -2.57
C VAL A 41 -15.16 -0.43 -1.96
N PHE A 42 -13.93 0.07 -1.85
CA PHE A 42 -12.81 -0.71 -1.29
C PHE A 42 -12.41 -0.12 0.05
N GLU A 43 -12.60 -0.88 1.11
CA GLU A 43 -12.23 -0.46 2.46
C GLU A 43 -11.03 -1.27 2.94
N LEU A 44 -9.94 -0.57 3.24
CA LEU A 44 -8.72 -1.17 3.76
C LEU A 44 -8.62 -0.86 5.25
N LYS A 45 -8.62 -1.91 6.05
CA LYS A 45 -8.55 -1.77 7.51
C LYS A 45 -7.10 -1.79 7.98
N ALA A 46 -6.83 -1.08 9.08
CA ALA A 46 -5.50 -1.03 9.67
C ALA A 46 -4.97 -2.42 10.01
N GLY A 47 -5.83 -3.30 10.52
CA GLY A 47 -5.47 -4.67 10.86
C GLY A 47 -4.99 -5.50 9.67
N THR A 48 -5.35 -5.10 8.47
CA THR A 48 -4.89 -5.75 7.23
C THR A 48 -3.68 -5.03 6.67
N LEU A 49 -3.70 -3.69 6.73
CA LEU A 49 -2.66 -2.86 6.12
C LEU A 49 -1.30 -3.01 6.79
N TYR A 50 -1.24 -2.93 8.13
CA TYR A 50 0.06 -2.92 8.81
C TYR A 50 0.84 -4.23 8.65
N PRO A 51 0.22 -5.41 8.78
CA PRO A 51 0.93 -6.66 8.46
C PRO A 51 1.42 -6.71 7.02
N LEU A 52 0.62 -6.18 6.09
CA LEU A 52 1.01 -6.11 4.68
C LEU A 52 2.23 -5.23 4.49
N LEU A 53 2.26 -4.05 5.11
CA LEU A 53 3.38 -3.13 5.03
C LEU A 53 4.64 -3.75 5.62
N HIS A 54 4.53 -4.46 6.75
CA HIS A 54 5.67 -5.15 7.35
C HIS A 54 6.24 -6.19 6.39
N GLY A 55 5.38 -6.95 5.73
CA GLY A 55 5.81 -7.94 4.74
C GLY A 55 6.51 -7.30 3.55
N LEU A 56 6.00 -6.18 3.08
CA LEU A 56 6.62 -5.46 1.97
C LEU A 56 7.98 -4.88 2.37
N GLU A 57 8.09 -4.40 3.61
CA GLU A 57 9.33 -3.86 4.14
C GLU A 57 10.38 -4.97 4.25
N GLU A 58 10.00 -6.16 4.74
CA GLU A 58 10.88 -7.31 4.82
C GLU A 58 11.41 -7.75 3.45
N LYS A 59 10.58 -7.65 2.43
CA LYS A 59 10.97 -7.98 1.06
C LYS A 59 11.79 -6.89 0.38
N GLY A 60 11.89 -5.73 1.03
CA GLY A 60 12.64 -4.61 0.49
C GLY A 60 11.87 -3.82 -0.56
N PHE A 61 10.55 -4.01 -0.66
CA PHE A 61 9.72 -3.28 -1.62
C PHE A 61 9.34 -1.89 -1.13
N VAL A 62 9.34 -1.69 0.20
CA VAL A 62 9.11 -0.38 0.79
C VAL A 62 10.11 -0.14 1.90
N GLU A 63 10.34 1.12 2.21
CA GLU A 63 11.14 1.56 3.35
C GLU A 63 10.27 2.45 4.21
N SER A 64 10.60 2.55 5.49
CA SER A 64 9.86 3.41 6.40
C SER A 64 10.79 4.41 7.07
N TYR A 65 10.23 5.56 7.41
CA TYR A 65 10.93 6.61 8.14
C TYR A 65 9.92 7.40 8.96
N GLU A 66 10.42 8.05 10.00
CA GLU A 66 9.56 8.87 10.84
C GLU A 66 9.63 10.32 10.39
N LYS A 67 8.49 10.99 10.43
CA LYS A 67 8.39 12.38 10.04
C LYS A 67 7.32 13.06 10.89
N GLU A 68 7.58 14.26 11.34
CA GLU A 68 6.60 15.04 12.07
C GLU A 68 5.59 15.64 11.08
N ALA A 69 4.32 15.41 11.37
CA ALA A 69 3.23 15.97 10.58
C ALA A 69 2.13 16.42 11.51
N VAL A 70 1.75 17.67 11.43
CA VAL A 70 0.68 18.27 12.24
C VAL A 70 0.87 17.99 13.75
N GLY A 71 2.09 18.21 14.23
CA GLY A 71 2.41 18.07 15.66
C GLY A 71 2.56 16.63 16.15
N LYS A 72 2.53 15.66 15.26
CA LYS A 72 2.69 14.25 15.61
C LYS A 72 3.76 13.61 14.76
N ILE A 73 4.52 12.69 15.35
CA ILE A 73 5.48 11.90 14.61
C ILE A 73 4.74 10.73 14.01
N ARG A 74 4.83 10.57 12.68
CA ARG A 74 4.17 9.49 11.96
C ARG A 74 5.17 8.68 11.17
N LYS A 75 4.91 7.40 11.03
CA LYS A 75 5.75 6.51 10.25
C LYS A 75 5.29 6.53 8.80
N TYR A 76 6.12 7.10 7.93
CA TYR A 76 5.87 7.17 6.50
C TYR A 76 6.51 5.99 5.79
N TYR A 77 5.90 5.59 4.70
CA TYR A 77 6.41 4.51 3.85
C TYR A 77 6.74 5.05 2.48
N HIS A 78 7.81 4.54 1.92
CA HIS A 78 8.35 4.95 0.62
C HIS A 78 8.57 3.70 -0.22
N ILE A 79 8.11 3.73 -1.48
CA ILE A 79 8.33 2.61 -2.39
C ILE A 79 9.78 2.63 -2.88
N THR A 80 10.44 1.47 -2.82
CA THR A 80 11.82 1.35 -3.29
C THR A 80 11.83 1.04 -4.79
N ARG A 81 13.05 1.01 -5.37
CA ARG A 81 13.21 0.60 -6.76
C ARG A 81 12.69 -0.83 -6.95
N SER A 82 12.99 -1.72 -6.02
CA SER A 82 12.49 -3.09 -6.06
C SER A 82 10.97 -3.13 -5.99
N GLY A 83 10.37 -2.26 -5.18
CA GLY A 83 8.92 -2.16 -5.08
C GLY A 83 8.29 -1.71 -6.39
N LYS A 84 8.91 -0.76 -7.07
CA LYS A 84 8.44 -0.29 -8.37
C LYS A 84 8.49 -1.39 -9.43
N LYS A 85 9.55 -2.21 -9.41
CA LYS A 85 9.68 -3.35 -10.31
C LYS A 85 8.59 -4.39 -10.04
N GLU A 86 8.32 -4.65 -8.77
CA GLU A 86 7.27 -5.60 -8.39
C GLU A 86 5.90 -5.11 -8.83
N LEU A 87 5.63 -3.81 -8.65
CA LEU A 87 4.37 -3.21 -9.07
C LEU A 87 4.16 -3.36 -10.58
N LYS A 88 5.21 -3.09 -11.36
CA LYS A 88 5.16 -3.21 -12.80
C LYS A 88 4.89 -4.66 -13.21
N LYS A 89 5.56 -5.61 -12.59
CA LYS A 89 5.39 -7.03 -12.85
C LYS A 89 3.95 -7.47 -12.60
N LYS A 90 3.38 -7.09 -11.46
CA LYS A 90 2.01 -7.45 -11.10
C LYS A 90 1.00 -6.79 -12.03
N SER A 91 1.25 -5.56 -12.43
CA SER A 91 0.41 -4.84 -13.37
C SER A 91 0.35 -5.56 -14.71
N GLU A 92 1.48 -6.08 -15.18
CA GLU A 92 1.55 -6.82 -16.43
C GLU A 92 0.80 -8.16 -16.35
N GLU A 93 0.89 -8.83 -15.20
CA GLU A 93 0.18 -10.09 -14.97
C GLU A 93 -1.34 -9.91 -14.98
N TRP A 94 -1.81 -8.71 -14.70
CA TRP A 94 -3.24 -8.43 -14.56
C TRP A 94 -3.90 -7.91 -15.82
N LYS A 95 -3.18 -7.83 -16.90
CA LYS A 95 -3.75 -7.43 -18.19
C LYS A 95 -4.55 -8.55 -18.85
#